data_da65da134f8c3f9e3b3b6dd2a07c8fce
#
_entry.id   da65da134f8c3f9e3b3b6dd2a07c8fce
#
_cell.length_a   1.000
_cell.length_b   1.000
_cell.length_c   1.000
_cell.angle_alpha   90.00
_cell.angle_beta   90.00
_cell.angle_gamma   90.00
#
_symmetry.space_group_name_H-M   'P 1'
#
loop_
_entity.id
_entity.type
_entity.pdbx_description
1 polymer ?
#
loop_
_entity_poly.entity_id
_entity_poly.type
_entity_poly.pdbx_seq_one_letter_code
_entity_poly.pdbx_strand_id
1 'polypeptide(L)'
;MKKTCRIAAIPGDGIGKEVLPEGIRVLQAAAQRWDLALSFEQMEWASCEYYAHYGKMMPDDWREQLQGFDAIYFGAVGWPDTVPDHISLWGSLLKFRREFDQYVNLRPVRLFPGVPCPLAGKKAGDIDFYVVSENTEGEYSALGGRANEGTEHELVIQESVFTRRGVDRILRYAFELAQSRPRKTLPSATKSNGLAISMPYWDERVEEMAKNYPEIRWDKQHIDILCARFVLQPERFDVVVGSNLFGDILSDLGPACTGTIGIAPSANLNPERNFPSLFEPVHGSAPDIYGKNIANPIATVWAGAMMLDFLGNGDERYHAAHDGILAAIEQTIACGPKTPDMKGSASTQQVSEAICKAILA
;
A
#
# COMPACT_ATOMS: atom_id res chain seq x y z
N MET A 1 -2.46 32.13 6.08
CA MET A 1 -1.25 31.32 6.36
C MET A 1 -1.43 29.98 5.69
N LYS A 2 -0.41 29.43 5.02
CA LYS A 2 -0.47 28.07 4.47
C LYS A 2 -0.62 27.09 5.63
N LYS A 3 -1.57 26.17 5.56
CA LYS A 3 -1.68 25.10 6.55
C LYS A 3 -0.47 24.18 6.38
N THR A 4 0.31 23.98 7.44
CA THR A 4 1.40 22.99 7.47
C THR A 4 0.79 21.61 7.66
N CYS A 5 1.07 20.67 6.74
CA CYS A 5 0.71 19.27 6.91
C CYS A 5 1.70 18.62 7.89
N ARG A 6 1.17 18.08 8.99
CA ARG A 6 1.94 17.35 10.01
C ARG A 6 1.95 15.86 9.69
N ILE A 7 3.12 15.29 9.57
CA ILE A 7 3.31 13.89 9.15
C ILE A 7 4.07 13.16 10.27
N ALA A 8 3.45 12.09 10.80
CA ALA A 8 4.13 11.19 11.73
C ALA A 8 5.00 10.23 10.91
N ALA A 9 6.30 10.29 11.09
CA ALA A 9 7.28 9.43 10.44
C ALA A 9 7.61 8.26 11.36
N ILE A 10 7.30 7.04 10.95
CA ILE A 10 7.50 5.83 11.74
C ILE A 10 8.44 4.89 10.97
N PRO A 11 9.75 4.86 11.30
CA PRO A 11 10.71 4.00 10.59
C PRO A 11 10.43 2.50 10.75
N GLY A 12 10.00 2.09 11.95
CA GLY A 12 9.77 0.69 12.28
C GLY A 12 11.05 -0.13 12.32
N ASP A 13 11.11 -1.22 11.54
CA ASP A 13 12.19 -2.21 11.59
C ASP A 13 13.02 -2.28 10.31
N GLY A 14 14.22 -2.83 10.41
CA GLY A 14 15.08 -3.19 9.28
C GLY A 14 15.29 -2.07 8.29
N ILE A 15 15.09 -2.36 6.99
CA ILE A 15 15.28 -1.38 5.92
C ILE A 15 14.32 -0.19 5.99
N GLY A 16 13.23 -0.27 6.76
CA GLY A 16 12.38 0.90 7.02
C GLY A 16 13.17 2.07 7.60
N LYS A 17 14.17 1.80 8.43
CA LYS A 17 15.09 2.79 8.99
C LYS A 17 16.05 3.40 7.96
N GLU A 18 16.26 2.72 6.83
CA GLU A 18 17.10 3.21 5.73
C GLU A 18 16.29 3.95 4.67
N VAL A 19 15.12 3.43 4.28
CA VAL A 19 14.35 3.99 3.16
C VAL A 19 13.46 5.16 3.57
N LEU A 20 12.96 5.22 4.82
CA LEU A 20 12.09 6.31 5.27
C LEU A 20 12.80 7.67 5.30
N PRO A 21 14.02 7.80 5.85
CA PRO A 21 14.77 9.07 5.79
C PRO A 21 15.01 9.54 4.35
N GLU A 22 15.25 8.61 3.43
CA GLU A 22 15.43 8.92 2.02
C GLU A 22 14.13 9.37 1.35
N GLY A 23 13.00 8.75 1.69
CA GLY A 23 11.68 9.22 1.28
C GLY A 23 11.40 10.63 1.78
N ILE A 24 11.67 10.92 3.04
CA ILE A 24 11.52 12.28 3.63
C ILE A 24 12.39 13.29 2.89
N ARG A 25 13.65 12.94 2.57
CA ARG A 25 14.55 13.81 1.79
C ARG A 25 13.93 14.19 0.43
N VAL A 26 13.37 13.23 -0.29
CA VAL A 26 12.71 13.48 -1.58
C VAL A 26 11.46 14.35 -1.42
N LEU A 27 10.64 14.09 -0.38
CA LEU A 27 9.46 14.90 -0.09
C LEU A 27 9.83 16.36 0.28
N GLN A 28 10.95 16.57 0.98
CA GLN A 28 11.47 17.91 1.27
C GLN A 28 11.92 18.63 0.00
N ALA A 29 12.58 17.95 -0.94
CA ALA A 29 12.93 18.50 -2.24
C ALA A 29 11.68 18.87 -3.04
N ALA A 30 10.66 18.03 -3.04
CA ALA A 30 9.36 18.31 -3.64
C ALA A 30 8.67 19.52 -2.97
N ALA A 31 8.68 19.58 -1.63
CA ALA A 31 8.13 20.70 -0.89
C ALA A 31 8.79 22.04 -1.24
N GLN A 32 10.11 22.04 -1.43
CA GLN A 32 10.85 23.21 -1.91
C GLN A 32 10.43 23.61 -3.33
N ARG A 33 10.30 22.66 -4.25
CA ARG A 33 9.98 22.91 -5.66
C ARG A 33 8.56 23.45 -5.85
N TRP A 34 7.57 22.89 -5.13
CA TRP A 34 6.15 23.24 -5.29
C TRP A 34 5.59 24.08 -4.14
N ASP A 35 6.46 24.63 -3.30
CA ASP A 35 6.11 25.54 -2.20
C ASP A 35 5.05 24.91 -1.26
N LEU A 36 5.31 23.68 -0.82
CA LEU A 36 4.46 22.97 0.15
C LEU A 36 4.98 23.17 1.58
N ALA A 37 4.09 23.18 2.56
CA ALA A 37 4.45 23.28 3.95
C ALA A 37 4.27 21.90 4.63
N LEU A 38 5.37 21.17 4.80
CA LEU A 38 5.41 19.83 5.42
C LEU A 38 6.22 19.87 6.71
N SER A 39 5.75 19.16 7.72
CA SER A 39 6.46 18.94 8.98
C SER A 39 6.47 17.46 9.30
N PHE A 40 7.64 16.90 9.56
CA PHE A 40 7.82 15.49 9.91
C PHE A 40 8.21 15.37 11.38
N GLU A 41 7.54 14.50 12.11
CA GLU A 41 7.86 14.17 13.50
C GLU A 41 8.09 12.65 13.60
N GLN A 42 9.28 12.27 14.06
CA GLN A 42 9.65 10.86 14.12
C GLN A 42 9.11 10.20 15.38
N MET A 43 8.53 9.01 15.22
CA MET A 43 8.06 8.17 16.31
C MET A 43 8.98 6.96 16.47
N GLU A 44 9.42 6.70 17.71
CA GLU A 44 10.39 5.64 18.03
C GLU A 44 9.73 4.31 18.45
N TRP A 45 8.49 4.07 18.04
CA TRP A 45 7.70 2.90 18.35
C TRP A 45 7.10 2.26 17.08
N ALA A 46 6.24 1.26 17.23
CA ALA A 46 5.80 0.34 16.17
C ALA A 46 6.97 -0.44 15.56
N SER A 47 7.83 -0.95 16.42
CA SER A 47 9.01 -1.74 16.04
C SER A 47 9.23 -2.92 16.99
N CYS A 48 9.93 -3.93 16.49
CA CYS A 48 10.34 -5.08 17.31
C CYS A 48 11.37 -4.69 18.37
N GLU A 49 12.18 -3.64 18.16
CA GLU A 49 13.05 -3.08 19.20
C GLU A 49 12.24 -2.47 20.34
N TYR A 50 11.19 -1.70 20.02
CA TYR A 50 10.30 -1.17 21.06
C TYR A 50 9.61 -2.30 21.82
N TYR A 51 9.19 -3.36 21.13
CA TYR A 51 8.62 -4.56 21.76
C TYR A 51 9.61 -5.24 22.71
N ALA A 52 10.87 -5.36 22.32
CA ALA A 52 11.90 -5.97 23.17
C ALA A 52 12.11 -5.22 24.50
N HIS A 53 11.92 -3.90 24.49
CA HIS A 53 12.07 -3.07 25.69
C HIS A 53 10.80 -3.01 26.56
N TYR A 54 9.62 -2.98 25.94
CA TYR A 54 8.36 -2.64 26.60
C TYR A 54 7.31 -3.76 26.59
N GLY A 55 7.57 -4.87 25.89
CA GLY A 55 6.62 -6.00 25.76
C GLY A 55 5.39 -5.71 24.93
N LYS A 56 5.38 -4.61 24.16
CA LYS A 56 4.31 -4.17 23.28
C LYS A 56 4.87 -3.40 22.10
N MET A 57 4.19 -3.42 20.97
CA MET A 57 4.67 -2.76 19.74
C MET A 57 4.57 -1.24 19.78
N MET A 58 3.65 -0.69 20.58
CA MET A 58 3.34 0.73 20.67
C MET A 58 3.00 1.12 22.11
N PRO A 59 3.16 2.39 22.52
CA PRO A 59 2.71 2.87 23.83
C PRO A 59 1.18 2.80 23.93
N ASP A 60 0.64 2.83 25.15
CA ASP A 60 -0.83 2.70 25.34
C ASP A 60 -1.60 3.90 24.80
N ASP A 61 -0.98 5.07 24.79
CA ASP A 61 -1.50 6.34 24.28
C ASP A 61 -1.10 6.65 22.81
N TRP A 62 -0.69 5.63 22.04
CA TRP A 62 -0.24 5.79 20.66
C TRP A 62 -1.28 6.51 19.78
N ARG A 63 -2.57 6.28 20.04
CA ARG A 63 -3.67 6.88 19.29
C ARG A 63 -3.77 8.38 19.54
N GLU A 64 -3.64 8.78 20.79
CA GLU A 64 -3.61 10.17 21.22
C GLU A 64 -2.38 10.89 20.67
N GLN A 65 -1.21 10.22 20.66
CA GLN A 65 0.01 10.76 20.09
C GLN A 65 -0.12 11.04 18.59
N LEU A 66 -0.85 10.20 17.86
CA LEU A 66 -1.10 10.40 16.43
C LEU A 66 -2.28 11.32 16.12
N GLN A 67 -3.08 11.65 17.13
CA GLN A 67 -4.20 12.58 16.96
C GLN A 67 -3.67 13.97 16.59
N GLY A 68 -4.15 14.51 15.48
CA GLY A 68 -3.73 15.82 14.97
C GLY A 68 -2.58 15.78 13.97
N PHE A 69 -2.10 14.60 13.59
CA PHE A 69 -1.33 14.44 12.36
C PHE A 69 -2.27 14.32 11.17
N ASP A 70 -1.84 14.85 10.03
CA ASP A 70 -2.61 14.76 8.78
C ASP A 70 -2.36 13.42 8.05
N ALA A 71 -1.20 12.79 8.28
CA ALA A 71 -0.84 11.47 7.73
C ALA A 71 0.22 10.77 8.59
N ILE A 72 0.34 9.45 8.37
CA ILE A 72 1.42 8.59 8.86
C ILE A 72 2.26 8.16 7.66
N TYR A 73 3.57 8.34 7.74
CA TYR A 73 4.53 7.87 6.76
C TYR A 73 5.35 6.76 7.40
N PHE A 74 5.12 5.53 6.96
CA PHE A 74 5.59 4.31 7.61
C PHE A 74 6.69 3.63 6.80
N GLY A 75 7.72 3.13 7.48
CA GLY A 75 8.82 2.42 6.85
C GLY A 75 8.50 0.94 6.62
N ALA A 76 8.68 0.13 7.65
CA ALA A 76 8.38 -1.30 7.62
C ALA A 76 8.26 -1.85 9.05
N VAL A 77 7.66 -3.03 9.22
CA VAL A 77 7.61 -3.71 10.51
C VAL A 77 7.85 -5.21 10.36
N GLY A 78 8.46 -5.79 11.38
CA GLY A 78 8.70 -7.20 11.51
C GLY A 78 10.18 -7.56 11.66
N TRP A 79 10.48 -8.41 12.65
CA TRP A 79 11.78 -9.02 12.86
C TRP A 79 11.57 -10.42 13.43
N PRO A 80 11.29 -11.44 12.59
CA PRO A 80 10.82 -12.75 13.01
C PRO A 80 11.69 -13.46 14.02
N ASP A 81 13.03 -13.18 14.01
CA ASP A 81 13.98 -13.77 14.97
C ASP A 81 13.74 -13.33 16.42
N THR A 82 13.07 -12.19 16.62
CA THR A 82 12.82 -11.61 17.96
C THR A 82 11.35 -11.52 18.31
N VAL A 83 10.50 -11.21 17.33
CA VAL A 83 9.06 -11.03 17.52
C VAL A 83 8.32 -11.75 16.39
N PRO A 84 7.46 -12.75 16.70
CA PRO A 84 6.66 -13.42 15.69
C PRO A 84 5.80 -12.44 14.86
N ASP A 85 5.68 -12.70 13.57
CA ASP A 85 4.97 -11.81 12.62
C ASP A 85 3.53 -11.50 13.04
N HIS A 86 2.81 -12.49 13.59
CA HIS A 86 1.45 -12.28 14.08
C HIS A 86 1.38 -11.30 15.27
N ILE A 87 2.46 -11.15 16.05
CA ILE A 87 2.52 -10.17 17.15
C ILE A 87 2.90 -8.80 16.59
N SER A 88 3.94 -8.71 15.76
CA SER A 88 4.40 -7.44 15.23
C SER A 88 3.35 -6.77 14.34
N LEU A 89 2.71 -7.52 13.44
CA LEU A 89 1.71 -7.03 12.51
C LEU A 89 0.40 -6.64 13.23
N TRP A 90 -0.13 -7.51 14.09
CA TRP A 90 -1.36 -7.24 14.84
C TRP A 90 -1.16 -6.17 15.92
N GLY A 91 0.04 -6.06 16.47
CA GLY A 91 0.37 -5.09 17.49
C GLY A 91 0.64 -3.67 16.96
N SER A 92 0.75 -3.48 15.63
CA SER A 92 1.06 -2.20 14.99
C SER A 92 0.19 -1.93 13.77
N LEU A 93 0.57 -2.37 12.58
CA LEU A 93 -0.04 -2.00 11.30
C LEU A 93 -1.55 -2.29 11.23
N LEU A 94 -1.99 -3.46 11.67
CA LEU A 94 -3.41 -3.81 11.69
C LEU A 94 -4.21 -2.99 12.71
N LYS A 95 -3.57 -2.51 13.79
CA LYS A 95 -4.22 -1.56 14.71
C LYS A 95 -4.46 -0.22 14.05
N PHE A 96 -3.47 0.33 13.33
CA PHE A 96 -3.68 1.58 12.58
C PHE A 96 -4.86 1.45 11.61
N ARG A 97 -4.87 0.39 10.80
CA ARG A 97 -5.92 0.14 9.80
C ARG A 97 -7.32 0.14 10.44
N ARG A 98 -7.48 -0.53 11.58
CA ARG A 98 -8.77 -0.70 12.25
C ARG A 98 -9.18 0.50 13.07
N GLU A 99 -8.29 1.00 13.94
CA GLU A 99 -8.65 2.04 14.90
C GLU A 99 -8.71 3.45 14.26
N PHE A 100 -8.01 3.65 13.13
CA PHE A 100 -8.15 4.84 12.30
C PHE A 100 -9.06 4.64 11.08
N ASP A 101 -9.84 3.55 11.07
CA ASP A 101 -10.81 3.24 10.01
C ASP A 101 -10.24 3.47 8.60
N GLN A 102 -8.99 3.02 8.39
CA GLN A 102 -8.28 3.09 7.11
C GLN A 102 -8.78 1.96 6.21
N TYR A 103 -10.03 2.02 5.80
CA TYR A 103 -10.73 0.92 5.16
C TYR A 103 -10.39 0.69 3.69
N VAL A 104 -9.69 1.62 3.06
CA VAL A 104 -9.18 1.46 1.70
C VAL A 104 -7.70 1.12 1.75
N ASN A 105 -7.30 -0.02 1.19
CA ASN A 105 -5.92 -0.24 0.78
C ASN A 105 -5.83 0.00 -0.73
N LEU A 106 -5.01 0.97 -1.12
CA LEU A 106 -4.81 1.38 -2.51
C LEU A 106 -3.38 1.11 -2.93
N ARG A 107 -3.19 0.25 -3.94
CA ARG A 107 -1.87 -0.13 -4.46
C ARG A 107 -1.81 0.04 -5.98
N PRO A 108 -1.05 1.03 -6.50
CA PRO A 108 -0.81 1.15 -7.93
C PRO A 108 0.13 0.06 -8.42
N VAL A 109 -0.12 -0.45 -9.61
CA VAL A 109 0.72 -1.41 -10.33
C VAL A 109 1.10 -0.80 -11.65
N ARG A 110 2.38 -0.48 -11.84
CA ARG A 110 2.86 0.21 -13.04
C ARG A 110 4.20 -0.34 -13.50
N LEU A 111 4.30 -0.64 -14.79
CA LEU A 111 5.57 -0.99 -15.41
C LEU A 111 6.29 0.27 -15.89
N PHE A 112 7.35 0.63 -15.16
CA PHE A 112 8.18 1.78 -15.49
C PHE A 112 9.20 1.48 -16.60
N PRO A 113 9.60 2.49 -17.39
CA PRO A 113 10.68 2.33 -18.36
C PRO A 113 12.00 1.98 -17.66
N GLY A 114 12.69 0.96 -18.16
CA GLY A 114 13.98 0.53 -17.61
C GLY A 114 13.92 -0.47 -16.45
N VAL A 115 12.73 -0.86 -15.99
CA VAL A 115 12.55 -2.01 -15.08
C VAL A 115 12.56 -3.31 -15.89
N PRO A 116 13.33 -4.33 -15.49
CA PRO A 116 13.29 -5.64 -16.12
C PRO A 116 11.95 -6.33 -15.86
N CYS A 117 11.04 -6.31 -16.83
CA CYS A 117 9.76 -7.00 -16.72
C CYS A 117 9.94 -8.51 -16.88
N PRO A 118 9.41 -9.35 -15.97
CA PRO A 118 9.48 -10.81 -16.11
C PRO A 118 8.51 -11.34 -17.17
N LEU A 119 7.50 -10.56 -17.56
CA LEU A 119 6.51 -10.96 -18.55
C LEU A 119 7.02 -10.69 -19.97
N ALA A 120 7.03 -11.74 -20.79
CA ALA A 120 7.53 -11.65 -22.16
C ALA A 120 6.71 -10.64 -23.00
N GLY A 121 7.41 -9.79 -23.76
CA GLY A 121 6.81 -8.85 -24.70
C GLY A 121 6.14 -7.63 -24.09
N LYS A 122 6.17 -7.46 -22.78
CA LYS A 122 5.62 -6.26 -22.12
C LYS A 122 6.65 -5.14 -22.08
N LYS A 123 6.17 -3.91 -22.28
CA LYS A 123 6.96 -2.67 -22.25
C LYS A 123 6.32 -1.63 -21.33
N ALA A 124 7.07 -0.62 -20.98
CA ALA A 124 6.58 0.50 -20.18
C ALA A 124 5.27 1.06 -20.74
N GLY A 125 4.30 1.31 -19.84
CA GLY A 125 2.97 1.78 -20.17
C GLY A 125 1.95 0.67 -20.51
N ASP A 126 2.37 -0.57 -20.79
CA ASP A 126 1.42 -1.66 -21.02
C ASP A 126 0.69 -2.07 -19.73
N ILE A 127 1.34 -1.95 -18.58
CA ILE A 127 0.79 -2.27 -17.26
C ILE A 127 0.68 -0.98 -16.46
N ASP A 128 -0.56 -0.56 -16.20
CA ASP A 128 -0.91 0.60 -15.38
C ASP A 128 -2.34 0.44 -14.86
N PHE A 129 -2.48 -0.03 -13.63
CA PHE A 129 -3.76 -0.23 -12.96
C PHE A 129 -3.64 -0.10 -11.45
N TYR A 130 -4.76 -0.07 -10.75
CA TYR A 130 -4.83 -0.06 -9.29
C TYR A 130 -5.48 -1.33 -8.75
N VAL A 131 -4.97 -1.82 -7.63
CA VAL A 131 -5.67 -2.78 -6.76
C VAL A 131 -6.25 -2.00 -5.59
N VAL A 132 -7.55 -2.14 -5.38
CA VAL A 132 -8.31 -1.57 -4.27
C VAL A 132 -8.81 -2.73 -3.42
N SER A 133 -8.39 -2.82 -2.17
CA SER A 133 -8.88 -3.85 -1.27
C SER A 133 -9.50 -3.28 -0.01
N GLU A 134 -10.49 -3.98 0.51
CA GLU A 134 -10.99 -3.76 1.85
C GLU A 134 -9.86 -4.00 2.86
N ASN A 135 -9.79 -3.25 3.96
CA ASN A 135 -8.59 -3.21 4.80
C ASN A 135 -8.88 -3.33 6.31
N THR A 136 -10.15 -3.42 6.72
CA THR A 136 -10.56 -3.40 8.14
C THR A 136 -11.38 -4.59 8.59
N GLU A 137 -11.96 -5.33 7.65
CA GLU A 137 -12.76 -6.52 7.89
C GLU A 137 -12.40 -7.65 6.90
N GLY A 138 -13.31 -8.51 6.55
CA GLY A 138 -13.10 -9.62 5.63
C GLY A 138 -12.48 -10.83 6.30
N GLU A 139 -11.52 -11.42 5.64
CA GLU A 139 -10.85 -12.65 6.06
C GLU A 139 -9.84 -12.41 7.20
N TYR A 140 -9.31 -11.19 7.33
CA TYR A 140 -8.41 -10.80 8.43
C TYR A 140 -9.21 -10.38 9.66
N SER A 141 -10.11 -11.25 10.13
CA SER A 141 -10.84 -11.05 11.37
C SER A 141 -10.09 -11.64 12.56
N ALA A 142 -10.43 -11.17 13.77
CA ALA A 142 -9.98 -11.79 15.02
C ALA A 142 -11.03 -12.73 15.61
N LEU A 143 -12.01 -13.17 14.80
CA LEU A 143 -13.09 -14.06 15.22
C LEU A 143 -12.73 -15.50 14.89
N GLY A 144 -12.83 -16.36 15.90
CA GLY A 144 -12.51 -17.76 15.79
C GLY A 144 -11.97 -18.33 17.09
N GLY A 145 -11.37 -19.50 17.03
CA GLY A 145 -10.78 -20.14 18.19
C GLY A 145 -10.31 -21.55 17.92
N ARG A 146 -9.79 -22.19 18.97
CA ARG A 146 -9.37 -23.58 18.97
C ARG A 146 -10.14 -24.37 20.03
N ALA A 147 -10.40 -25.64 19.76
CA ALA A 147 -10.94 -26.58 20.70
C ALA A 147 -10.18 -27.91 20.65
N ASN A 148 -10.14 -28.63 21.76
CA ASN A 148 -9.46 -29.93 21.92
C ASN A 148 -7.96 -29.87 21.55
N GLU A 149 -7.28 -28.75 21.89
CA GLU A 149 -5.88 -28.53 21.57
C GLU A 149 -4.97 -29.66 21.98
N GLY A 150 -4.03 -30.07 21.12
CA GLY A 150 -3.05 -31.13 21.36
C GLY A 150 -3.62 -32.54 21.26
N THR A 151 -4.85 -32.73 20.83
CA THR A 151 -5.47 -34.07 20.61
C THR A 151 -5.74 -34.31 19.12
N GLU A 152 -6.05 -35.58 18.76
CA GLU A 152 -6.44 -35.90 17.37
C GLU A 152 -7.79 -35.27 16.96
N HIS A 153 -8.55 -34.71 17.90
CA HIS A 153 -9.82 -34.03 17.69
C HIS A 153 -9.65 -32.49 17.71
N GLU A 154 -8.44 -32.00 17.61
CA GLU A 154 -8.19 -30.57 17.59
C GLU A 154 -8.93 -29.90 16.42
N LEU A 155 -9.63 -28.83 16.74
CA LEU A 155 -10.44 -28.04 15.81
C LEU A 155 -10.00 -26.58 15.86
N VAL A 156 -9.81 -25.97 14.69
CA VAL A 156 -9.51 -24.54 14.54
C VAL A 156 -10.58 -23.90 13.66
N ILE A 157 -11.13 -22.79 14.11
CA ILE A 157 -12.10 -21.97 13.38
C ILE A 157 -11.52 -20.57 13.19
N GLN A 158 -11.57 -20.08 11.96
CA GLN A 158 -11.29 -18.69 11.58
C GLN A 158 -12.49 -18.20 10.77
N GLU A 159 -13.15 -17.13 11.23
CA GLU A 159 -14.32 -16.59 10.55
C GLU A 159 -13.95 -15.40 9.68
N SER A 160 -14.61 -15.26 8.53
CA SER A 160 -14.56 -14.08 7.67
C SER A 160 -15.79 -13.21 7.92
N VAL A 161 -15.60 -11.91 8.07
CA VAL A 161 -16.67 -10.95 8.40
C VAL A 161 -16.86 -9.95 7.26
N PHE A 162 -18.06 -9.91 6.71
CA PHE A 162 -18.46 -8.98 5.67
C PHE A 162 -19.69 -8.19 6.12
N THR A 163 -19.51 -6.93 6.45
CA THR A 163 -20.64 -6.07 6.78
C THR A 163 -21.11 -5.30 5.55
N ARG A 164 -22.39 -4.95 5.52
CA ARG A 164 -22.92 -4.12 4.42
C ARG A 164 -22.18 -2.79 4.33
N ARG A 165 -21.90 -2.15 5.48
CA ARG A 165 -21.16 -0.89 5.54
C ARG A 165 -19.75 -1.04 4.95
N GLY A 166 -19.00 -2.07 5.38
CA GLY A 166 -17.64 -2.32 4.93
C GLY A 166 -17.57 -2.59 3.44
N VAL A 167 -18.42 -3.50 2.93
CA VAL A 167 -18.47 -3.84 1.51
C VAL A 167 -18.92 -2.65 0.67
N ASP A 168 -20.01 -1.97 1.03
CA ASP A 168 -20.53 -0.87 0.22
C ASP A 168 -19.55 0.32 0.12
N ARG A 169 -18.81 0.65 1.18
CA ARG A 169 -17.87 1.78 1.17
C ARG A 169 -16.63 1.52 0.32
N ILE A 170 -16.09 0.30 0.36
CA ILE A 170 -14.92 -0.04 -0.48
C ILE A 170 -15.31 -0.14 -1.96
N LEU A 171 -16.50 -0.69 -2.26
CA LEU A 171 -17.02 -0.73 -3.62
C LEU A 171 -17.24 0.67 -4.17
N ARG A 172 -17.85 1.57 -3.39
CA ARG A 172 -18.02 2.97 -3.81
C ARG A 172 -16.69 3.61 -4.17
N TYR A 173 -15.69 3.50 -3.31
CA TYR A 173 -14.36 4.03 -3.58
C TYR A 173 -13.77 3.46 -4.88
N ALA A 174 -13.89 2.15 -5.10
CA ALA A 174 -13.37 1.51 -6.30
C ALA A 174 -14.09 1.97 -7.58
N PHE A 175 -15.42 2.12 -7.55
CA PHE A 175 -16.19 2.64 -8.68
C PHE A 175 -15.85 4.11 -8.98
N GLU A 176 -15.74 4.96 -7.95
CA GLU A 176 -15.34 6.36 -8.09
C GLU A 176 -13.93 6.49 -8.67
N LEU A 177 -12.97 5.66 -8.21
CA LEU A 177 -11.64 5.60 -8.79
C LEU A 177 -11.70 5.17 -10.26
N ALA A 178 -12.50 4.15 -10.60
CA ALA A 178 -12.65 3.69 -11.98
C ALA A 178 -13.23 4.77 -12.91
N GLN A 179 -14.12 5.65 -12.40
CA GLN A 179 -14.64 6.79 -13.16
C GLN A 179 -13.53 7.76 -13.60
N SER A 180 -12.52 7.97 -12.75
CA SER A 180 -11.39 8.86 -13.03
C SER A 180 -10.36 8.24 -13.99
N ARG A 181 -10.43 6.92 -14.21
CA ARG A 181 -9.46 6.18 -15.03
C ARG A 181 -9.89 6.11 -16.49
N PRO A 182 -8.91 6.01 -17.43
CA PRO A 182 -9.22 6.13 -18.85
C PRO A 182 -9.99 4.94 -19.45
N ARG A 183 -9.78 3.70 -18.94
CA ARG A 183 -10.43 2.51 -19.47
C ARG A 183 -11.80 2.24 -18.85
N LYS A 184 -12.07 2.81 -17.68
CA LYS A 184 -13.32 2.66 -16.93
C LYS A 184 -13.73 1.19 -16.76
N THR A 185 -12.76 0.33 -16.40
CA THR A 185 -12.99 -1.10 -16.12
C THR A 185 -12.77 -1.41 -14.65
N LEU A 186 -13.65 -2.26 -14.10
CA LEU A 186 -13.60 -2.67 -12.70
C LEU A 186 -13.89 -4.17 -12.54
N PRO A 187 -12.92 -5.06 -12.78
CA PRO A 187 -13.02 -6.44 -12.34
C PRO A 187 -13.14 -6.55 -10.82
N SER A 188 -14.12 -7.32 -10.35
CA SER A 188 -14.30 -7.63 -8.93
C SER A 188 -13.82 -9.05 -8.65
N ALA A 189 -12.84 -9.16 -7.74
CA ALA A 189 -12.32 -10.44 -7.28
C ALA A 189 -13.34 -11.15 -6.38
N THR A 190 -13.61 -12.41 -6.67
CA THR A 190 -14.55 -13.22 -5.93
C THR A 190 -14.13 -14.69 -5.89
N LYS A 191 -14.78 -15.50 -5.07
CA LYS A 191 -14.72 -16.97 -5.09
C LYS A 191 -16.10 -17.57 -4.83
N SER A 192 -17.15 -16.95 -5.35
CA SER A 192 -18.54 -17.33 -5.11
C SER A 192 -18.93 -18.73 -5.62
N ASN A 193 -18.08 -19.33 -6.48
CA ASN A 193 -18.23 -20.73 -6.87
C ASN A 193 -17.73 -21.74 -5.80
N GLY A 194 -17.03 -21.27 -4.78
CA GLY A 194 -16.47 -22.11 -3.70
C GLY A 194 -16.88 -21.67 -2.30
N LEU A 195 -16.99 -20.36 -2.07
CA LEU A 195 -17.39 -19.76 -0.79
C LEU A 195 -18.87 -19.37 -0.87
N ALA A 196 -19.74 -20.27 -0.45
CA ALA A 196 -21.17 -20.24 -0.75
C ALA A 196 -22.00 -19.18 0.00
N ILE A 197 -21.43 -18.45 0.97
CA ILE A 197 -22.14 -17.45 1.78
C ILE A 197 -21.56 -16.06 1.57
N SER A 198 -20.29 -15.86 1.92
CA SER A 198 -19.68 -14.51 1.93
C SER A 198 -19.46 -13.94 0.52
N MET A 199 -19.02 -14.77 -0.43
CA MET A 199 -18.69 -14.28 -1.76
C MET A 199 -19.92 -14.05 -2.66
N PRO A 200 -21.01 -14.83 -2.64
CA PRO A 200 -22.25 -14.43 -3.26
C PRO A 200 -22.80 -13.10 -2.73
N TYR A 201 -22.70 -12.87 -1.41
CA TYR A 201 -23.06 -11.56 -0.83
C TYR A 201 -22.20 -10.43 -1.38
N TRP A 202 -20.88 -10.63 -1.48
CA TRP A 202 -19.98 -9.66 -2.12
C TRP A 202 -20.42 -9.35 -3.55
N ASP A 203 -20.69 -10.39 -4.37
CA ASP A 203 -21.13 -10.24 -5.76
C ASP A 203 -22.45 -9.45 -5.85
N GLU A 204 -23.44 -9.74 -5.00
CA GLU A 204 -24.71 -9.01 -4.92
C GLU A 204 -24.49 -7.52 -4.61
N ARG A 205 -23.57 -7.19 -3.71
CA ARG A 205 -23.25 -5.79 -3.39
C ARG A 205 -22.59 -5.06 -4.55
N VAL A 206 -21.70 -5.75 -5.31
CA VAL A 206 -21.11 -5.19 -6.53
C VAL A 206 -22.18 -4.90 -7.58
N GLU A 207 -23.08 -5.86 -7.84
CA GLU A 207 -24.19 -5.68 -8.78
C GLU A 207 -25.10 -4.51 -8.41
N GLU A 208 -25.40 -4.35 -7.13
CA GLU A 208 -26.22 -3.24 -6.63
C GLU A 208 -25.47 -1.89 -6.77
N MET A 209 -24.20 -1.84 -6.42
CA MET A 209 -23.39 -0.62 -6.55
C MET A 209 -23.25 -0.18 -8.00
N ALA A 210 -23.04 -1.13 -8.92
CA ALA A 210 -22.85 -0.86 -10.35
C ALA A 210 -24.01 -0.11 -10.99
N LYS A 211 -25.22 -0.22 -10.46
CA LYS A 211 -26.39 0.54 -10.95
C LYS A 211 -26.22 2.05 -10.88
N ASN A 212 -25.37 2.52 -9.94
CA ASN A 212 -25.07 3.95 -9.77
C ASN A 212 -23.96 4.44 -10.71
N TYR A 213 -23.27 3.53 -11.41
CA TYR A 213 -22.09 3.83 -12.26
C TYR A 213 -22.22 3.16 -13.63
N PRO A 214 -23.24 3.51 -14.43
CA PRO A 214 -23.57 2.82 -15.69
C PRO A 214 -22.47 2.90 -16.76
N GLU A 215 -21.54 3.84 -16.64
CA GLU A 215 -20.39 4.01 -17.54
C GLU A 215 -19.21 3.09 -17.22
N ILE A 216 -19.21 2.44 -16.04
CA ILE A 216 -18.12 1.55 -15.61
C ILE A 216 -18.43 0.14 -16.09
N ARG A 217 -17.48 -0.42 -16.83
CA ARG A 217 -17.55 -1.83 -17.28
C ARG A 217 -16.96 -2.72 -16.18
N TRP A 218 -17.83 -3.27 -15.35
CA TRP A 218 -17.41 -4.20 -14.31
C TRP A 218 -17.68 -5.65 -14.74
N ASP A 219 -16.90 -6.57 -14.21
CA ASP A 219 -17.12 -8.01 -14.36
C ASP A 219 -16.67 -8.76 -13.10
N LYS A 220 -17.34 -9.86 -12.83
CA LYS A 220 -17.01 -10.78 -11.75
C LYS A 220 -15.94 -11.75 -12.21
N GLN A 221 -14.83 -11.85 -11.44
CA GLN A 221 -13.73 -12.75 -11.75
C GLN A 221 -13.35 -13.58 -10.54
N HIS A 222 -13.38 -14.91 -10.68
CA HIS A 222 -12.86 -15.77 -9.62
C HIS A 222 -11.37 -15.54 -9.45
N ILE A 223 -10.91 -15.50 -8.19
CA ILE A 223 -9.56 -15.09 -7.81
C ILE A 223 -8.47 -15.91 -8.53
N ASP A 224 -8.66 -17.20 -8.70
CA ASP A 224 -7.74 -18.10 -9.41
C ASP A 224 -7.53 -17.69 -10.87
N ILE A 225 -8.60 -17.45 -11.61
CA ILE A 225 -8.48 -16.99 -13.02
C ILE A 225 -8.03 -15.52 -13.10
N LEU A 226 -8.37 -14.70 -12.10
CA LEU A 226 -7.90 -13.32 -12.05
C LEU A 226 -6.39 -13.25 -11.85
N CYS A 227 -5.82 -14.08 -10.96
CA CYS A 227 -4.37 -14.21 -10.81
C CYS A 227 -3.70 -14.66 -12.12
N ALA A 228 -4.27 -15.66 -12.82
CA ALA A 228 -3.75 -16.07 -14.13
C ALA A 228 -3.77 -14.92 -15.16
N ARG A 229 -4.83 -14.10 -15.16
CA ARG A 229 -4.95 -12.94 -16.06
C ARG A 229 -4.00 -11.81 -15.73
N PHE A 230 -3.60 -11.63 -14.47
CA PHE A 230 -2.54 -10.68 -14.10
C PHE A 230 -1.22 -11.00 -14.80
N VAL A 231 -0.93 -12.29 -14.98
CA VAL A 231 0.26 -12.75 -15.69
C VAL A 231 0.07 -12.71 -17.23
N LEU A 232 -1.09 -13.19 -17.72
CA LEU A 232 -1.32 -13.39 -19.15
C LEU A 232 -1.76 -12.12 -19.88
N GLN A 233 -2.54 -11.25 -19.23
CA GLN A 233 -3.22 -10.10 -19.84
C GLN A 233 -3.26 -8.89 -18.89
N PRO A 234 -2.14 -8.45 -18.28
CA PRO A 234 -2.15 -7.37 -17.28
C PRO A 234 -2.61 -6.02 -17.85
N GLU A 235 -2.43 -5.81 -19.14
CA GLU A 235 -2.82 -4.59 -19.87
C GLU A 235 -4.31 -4.31 -19.90
N ARG A 236 -5.13 -5.31 -19.60
CA ARG A 236 -6.60 -5.17 -19.62
C ARG A 236 -7.17 -4.46 -18.39
N PHE A 237 -6.40 -4.40 -17.30
CA PHE A 237 -6.86 -3.88 -16.02
C PHE A 237 -6.72 -2.37 -15.92
N ASP A 238 -7.65 -1.73 -15.22
CA ASP A 238 -7.62 -0.31 -14.88
C ASP A 238 -7.77 -0.10 -13.37
N VAL A 239 -8.85 -0.62 -12.79
CA VAL A 239 -9.03 -0.76 -11.33
C VAL A 239 -9.53 -2.17 -11.05
N VAL A 240 -8.96 -2.83 -10.07
CA VAL A 240 -9.40 -4.16 -9.59
C VAL A 240 -9.81 -4.02 -8.14
N VAL A 241 -10.99 -4.52 -7.76
CA VAL A 241 -11.46 -4.49 -6.37
C VAL A 241 -11.54 -5.89 -5.79
N GLY A 242 -11.15 -6.04 -4.53
CA GLY A 242 -11.21 -7.30 -3.80
C GLY A 242 -11.46 -7.14 -2.31
N SER A 243 -11.83 -8.24 -1.66
CA SER A 243 -11.83 -8.37 -0.21
C SER A 243 -10.41 -8.22 0.33
N ASN A 244 -10.27 -8.20 1.65
CA ASN A 244 -8.98 -8.02 2.32
C ASN A 244 -7.94 -9.05 1.83
N LEU A 245 -8.23 -10.34 1.91
CA LEU A 245 -7.31 -11.40 1.49
C LEU A 245 -7.05 -11.39 -0.02
N PHE A 246 -8.11 -11.24 -0.83
CA PHE A 246 -7.93 -11.27 -2.29
C PHE A 246 -7.18 -10.05 -2.78
N GLY A 247 -7.43 -8.89 -2.20
CA GLY A 247 -6.69 -7.68 -2.50
C GLY A 247 -5.22 -7.77 -2.10
N ASP A 248 -4.91 -8.36 -0.95
CA ASP A 248 -3.53 -8.57 -0.49
C ASP A 248 -2.75 -9.46 -1.47
N ILE A 249 -3.31 -10.62 -1.86
CA ILE A 249 -2.70 -11.50 -2.85
C ILE A 249 -2.45 -10.79 -4.19
N LEU A 250 -3.46 -10.08 -4.70
CA LEU A 250 -3.36 -9.40 -5.99
C LEU A 250 -2.39 -8.23 -5.99
N SER A 251 -2.26 -7.55 -4.85
CA SER A 251 -1.39 -6.40 -4.71
C SER A 251 0.09 -6.74 -4.58
N ASP A 252 0.43 -7.98 -4.26
CA ASP A 252 1.79 -8.52 -4.34
C ASP A 252 2.08 -9.11 -5.73
N LEU A 253 1.09 -9.78 -6.32
CA LEU A 253 1.21 -10.35 -7.66
C LEU A 253 1.42 -9.26 -8.72
N GLY A 254 0.74 -8.11 -8.60
CA GLY A 254 0.89 -6.99 -9.53
C GLY A 254 2.32 -6.51 -9.67
N PRO A 255 3.01 -6.08 -8.60
CA PRO A 255 4.41 -5.70 -8.61
C PRO A 255 5.35 -6.81 -9.09
N ALA A 256 5.08 -8.07 -8.75
CA ALA A 256 5.83 -9.21 -9.26
C ALA A 256 5.76 -9.28 -10.80
N CYS A 257 4.61 -8.97 -11.39
CA CYS A 257 4.44 -8.90 -12.85
C CYS A 257 5.17 -7.70 -13.49
N THR A 258 5.44 -6.63 -12.74
CA THR A 258 6.14 -5.44 -13.23
C THR A 258 7.63 -5.41 -12.94
N GLY A 259 8.16 -6.40 -12.21
CA GLY A 259 9.61 -6.64 -12.10
C GLY A 259 10.19 -6.66 -10.71
N THR A 260 9.75 -5.80 -9.78
CA THR A 260 10.22 -5.81 -8.40
C THR A 260 9.22 -5.21 -7.43
N ILE A 261 9.08 -5.84 -6.26
CA ILE A 261 8.28 -5.31 -5.14
C ILE A 261 8.93 -4.06 -4.51
N GLY A 262 10.23 -3.85 -4.72
CA GLY A 262 10.98 -2.71 -4.18
C GLY A 262 10.56 -1.35 -4.74
N ILE A 263 9.68 -1.31 -5.75
CA ILE A 263 9.10 -0.06 -6.29
C ILE A 263 7.60 0.11 -5.98
N ALA A 264 6.98 -0.85 -5.31
CA ALA A 264 5.53 -0.87 -5.08
C ALA A 264 5.14 -0.13 -3.80
N PRO A 265 4.31 0.93 -3.87
CA PRO A 265 3.78 1.63 -2.71
C PRO A 265 2.42 1.08 -2.29
N SER A 266 2.02 1.43 -1.08
CA SER A 266 0.70 1.17 -0.51
C SER A 266 0.18 2.41 0.22
N ALA A 267 -1.10 2.71 0.07
CA ALA A 267 -1.80 3.69 0.86
C ALA A 267 -2.97 3.02 1.61
N ASN A 268 -2.99 3.21 2.92
CA ASN A 268 -4.07 2.79 3.80
C ASN A 268 -4.90 4.03 4.14
N LEU A 269 -6.07 4.19 3.52
CA LEU A 269 -6.79 5.45 3.52
C LEU A 269 -8.02 5.42 4.42
N ASN A 270 -8.20 6.51 5.15
CA ASN A 270 -9.50 6.98 5.62
C ASN A 270 -9.95 8.12 4.69
N PRO A 271 -10.73 7.84 3.63
CA PRO A 271 -11.08 8.82 2.60
C PRO A 271 -11.81 10.04 3.15
N GLU A 272 -12.59 9.88 4.21
CA GLU A 272 -13.32 10.96 4.90
C GLU A 272 -12.39 11.86 5.73
N ARG A 273 -11.11 11.46 5.93
CA ARG A 273 -10.08 12.22 6.67
C ARG A 273 -10.44 12.53 8.12
N ASN A 274 -11.26 11.70 8.73
CA ASN A 274 -11.58 11.78 10.15
C ASN A 274 -10.39 11.31 11.01
N PHE A 275 -9.51 10.51 10.42
CA PHE A 275 -8.31 9.96 11.02
C PHE A 275 -7.13 10.04 10.04
N PRO A 276 -5.89 10.04 10.52
CA PRO A 276 -4.72 10.03 9.64
C PRO A 276 -4.68 8.75 8.79
N SER A 277 -4.45 8.92 7.49
CA SER A 277 -4.16 7.82 6.57
C SER A 277 -2.69 7.44 6.65
N LEU A 278 -2.35 6.19 6.30
CA LEU A 278 -0.99 5.66 6.38
C LEU A 278 -0.46 5.32 4.99
N PHE A 279 0.78 5.73 4.72
CA PHE A 279 1.47 5.52 3.46
C PHE A 279 2.77 4.77 3.70
N GLU A 280 2.99 3.67 3.00
CA GLU A 280 4.08 2.74 3.23
C GLU A 280 4.55 2.07 1.93
N PRO A 281 5.77 1.54 1.86
CA PRO A 281 6.14 0.59 0.81
C PRO A 281 5.41 -0.76 1.04
N VAL A 282 5.21 -1.54 -0.04
CA VAL A 282 4.64 -2.89 0.06
C VAL A 282 5.63 -3.87 0.68
N HIS A 283 6.95 -3.67 0.44
CA HIS A 283 7.99 -4.54 1.01
C HIS A 283 8.04 -4.46 2.55
N GLY A 284 8.46 -5.56 3.20
CA GLY A 284 8.67 -5.63 4.64
C GLY A 284 10.03 -5.06 5.09
N SER A 285 10.46 -5.47 6.28
CA SER A 285 11.69 -5.02 6.93
C SER A 285 12.99 -5.55 6.34
N ALA A 286 12.93 -6.63 5.55
CA ALA A 286 14.06 -7.28 4.87
C ALA A 286 15.33 -7.38 5.73
N PRO A 287 15.32 -8.18 6.82
CA PRO A 287 16.43 -8.26 7.78
C PRO A 287 17.77 -8.67 7.15
N ASP A 288 17.71 -9.45 6.08
CA ASP A 288 18.86 -9.99 5.35
C ASP A 288 19.69 -8.91 4.63
N ILE A 289 19.11 -7.79 4.26
CA ILE A 289 19.79 -6.67 3.60
C ILE A 289 19.92 -5.42 4.46
N TYR A 290 19.32 -5.39 5.64
CA TYR A 290 19.44 -4.26 6.57
C TYR A 290 20.90 -3.99 6.95
N GLY A 291 21.28 -2.73 7.05
CA GLY A 291 22.64 -2.28 7.35
C GLY A 291 23.57 -2.25 6.12
N LYS A 292 23.13 -2.71 4.96
CA LYS A 292 23.96 -2.77 3.74
C LYS A 292 23.80 -1.54 2.85
N ASN A 293 22.84 -0.67 3.10
CA ASN A 293 22.54 0.52 2.29
C ASN A 293 22.28 0.19 0.81
N ILE A 294 21.58 -0.92 0.54
CA ILE A 294 21.25 -1.41 -0.80
C ILE A 294 19.74 -1.55 -1.05
N ALA A 295 18.92 -1.23 -0.04
CA ALA A 295 17.47 -1.25 -0.16
C ALA A 295 16.99 -0.23 -1.21
N ASN A 296 16.00 -0.62 -2.00
CA ASN A 296 15.41 0.27 -2.99
C ASN A 296 14.48 1.29 -2.32
N PRO A 297 14.73 2.61 -2.40
CA PRO A 297 13.90 3.61 -1.75
C PRO A 297 12.65 4.00 -2.56
N ILE A 298 12.51 3.52 -3.80
CA ILE A 298 11.49 4.00 -4.75
C ILE A 298 10.07 3.73 -4.23
N ALA A 299 9.81 2.57 -3.64
CA ALA A 299 8.49 2.26 -3.08
C ALA A 299 8.08 3.28 -1.99
N THR A 300 9.00 3.60 -1.08
CA THR A 300 8.79 4.61 -0.03
C THR A 300 8.59 5.99 -0.65
N VAL A 301 9.42 6.41 -1.59
CA VAL A 301 9.30 7.69 -2.29
C VAL A 301 7.94 7.80 -3.00
N TRP A 302 7.51 6.76 -3.68
CA TRP A 302 6.21 6.74 -4.36
C TRP A 302 5.04 6.75 -3.37
N ALA A 303 5.13 6.02 -2.26
CA ALA A 303 4.15 6.10 -1.17
C ALA A 303 4.04 7.54 -0.63
N GLY A 304 5.16 8.23 -0.49
CA GLY A 304 5.21 9.65 -0.15
C GLY A 304 4.55 10.56 -1.20
N ALA A 305 4.72 10.27 -2.49
CA ALA A 305 4.03 10.99 -3.56
C ALA A 305 2.50 10.79 -3.46
N MET A 306 2.02 9.55 -3.24
CA MET A 306 0.60 9.28 -3.00
C MET A 306 0.08 10.02 -1.76
N MET A 307 0.89 10.13 -0.71
CA MET A 307 0.55 10.91 0.48
C MET A 307 0.35 12.39 0.14
N LEU A 308 1.22 12.99 -0.66
CA LEU A 308 1.07 14.38 -1.08
C LEU A 308 -0.23 14.59 -1.85
N ASP A 309 -0.52 13.76 -2.86
CA ASP A 309 -1.76 13.87 -3.63
C ASP A 309 -3.00 13.77 -2.74
N PHE A 310 -3.00 12.81 -1.82
CA PHE A 310 -4.07 12.66 -0.84
C PHE A 310 -4.20 13.90 0.05
N LEU A 311 -3.10 14.43 0.61
CA LEU A 311 -3.10 15.59 1.51
C LEU A 311 -3.54 16.87 0.80
N GLY A 312 -3.27 16.98 -0.49
CA GLY A 312 -3.60 18.15 -1.30
C GLY A 312 -5.08 18.49 -1.33
N ASN A 313 -5.96 17.49 -1.31
CA ASN A 313 -7.42 17.71 -1.28
C ASN A 313 -7.92 18.74 -2.30
N GLY A 314 -7.42 18.63 -3.55
CA GLY A 314 -7.76 19.55 -4.63
C GLY A 314 -6.82 20.75 -4.78
N ASP A 315 -5.77 20.88 -3.96
CA ASP A 315 -4.69 21.86 -4.20
C ASP A 315 -3.76 21.32 -5.31
N GLU A 316 -3.80 21.98 -6.47
CA GLU A 316 -3.04 21.58 -7.66
C GLU A 316 -1.52 21.48 -7.42
N ARG A 317 -0.96 22.20 -6.44
CA ARG A 317 0.47 22.12 -6.13
C ARG A 317 0.87 20.74 -5.59
N TYR A 318 0.01 20.13 -4.78
CA TYR A 318 0.25 18.80 -4.24
C TYR A 318 0.14 17.74 -5.33
N HIS A 319 -0.82 17.89 -6.25
CA HIS A 319 -0.95 17.00 -7.41
C HIS A 319 0.26 17.15 -8.35
N ALA A 320 0.70 18.38 -8.63
CA ALA A 320 1.91 18.63 -9.40
C ALA A 320 3.18 18.06 -8.74
N ALA A 321 3.26 18.08 -7.41
CA ALA A 321 4.36 17.46 -6.67
C ALA A 321 4.33 15.93 -6.82
N HIS A 322 3.16 15.30 -6.71
CA HIS A 322 2.97 13.86 -6.98
C HIS A 322 3.47 13.51 -8.38
N ASP A 323 2.98 14.18 -9.41
CA ASP A 323 3.34 13.88 -10.79
C ASP A 323 4.83 14.15 -11.08
N GLY A 324 5.38 15.21 -10.49
CA GLY A 324 6.79 15.52 -10.60
C GLY A 324 7.69 14.47 -9.93
N ILE A 325 7.30 13.94 -8.77
CA ILE A 325 8.01 12.81 -8.12
C ILE A 325 7.96 11.57 -9.00
N LEU A 326 6.79 11.23 -9.57
CA LEU A 326 6.66 10.08 -10.47
C LEU A 326 7.52 10.24 -11.72
N ALA A 327 7.56 11.42 -12.33
CA ALA A 327 8.42 11.70 -13.47
C ALA A 327 9.91 11.57 -13.11
N ALA A 328 10.32 12.04 -11.92
CA ALA A 328 11.68 11.88 -11.41
C ALA A 328 12.04 10.42 -11.14
N ILE A 329 11.10 9.62 -10.62
CA ILE A 329 11.27 8.15 -10.47
C ILE A 329 11.46 7.51 -11.84
N GLU A 330 10.61 7.81 -12.82
CA GLU A 330 10.74 7.28 -14.18
C GLU A 330 12.10 7.61 -14.83
N GLN A 331 12.52 8.87 -14.73
CA GLN A 331 13.81 9.31 -15.24
C GLN A 331 14.97 8.59 -14.55
N THR A 332 14.91 8.43 -13.23
CA THR A 332 15.95 7.74 -12.46
C THR A 332 16.02 6.26 -12.82
N ILE A 333 14.87 5.58 -12.95
CA ILE A 333 14.81 4.18 -13.36
C ILE A 333 15.33 4.00 -14.80
N ALA A 334 14.98 4.91 -15.71
CA ALA A 334 15.39 4.77 -17.12
C ALA A 334 16.89 5.01 -17.33
N CYS A 335 17.46 6.04 -16.73
CA CYS A 335 18.79 6.55 -17.06
C CYS A 335 19.73 6.72 -15.86
N GLY A 336 19.24 6.57 -14.63
CA GLY A 336 19.98 6.83 -13.40
C GLY A 336 20.53 5.56 -12.72
N PRO A 337 20.99 5.74 -11.45
CA PRO A 337 21.47 4.64 -10.63
C PRO A 337 20.32 3.69 -10.23
N LYS A 338 20.65 2.39 -10.17
CA LYS A 338 19.71 1.31 -9.80
C LYS A 338 20.27 0.48 -8.67
N THR A 339 19.42 0.10 -7.74
CA THR A 339 19.73 -0.84 -6.66
C THR A 339 19.85 -2.29 -7.16
N PRO A 340 20.40 -3.21 -6.36
CA PRO A 340 20.63 -4.61 -6.79
C PRO A 340 19.38 -5.37 -7.23
N ASP A 341 18.20 -5.11 -6.62
CA ASP A 341 16.93 -5.72 -7.03
C ASP A 341 16.53 -5.36 -8.46
N MET A 342 17.00 -4.21 -8.96
CA MET A 342 16.86 -3.77 -10.36
C MET A 342 18.11 -4.04 -11.19
N LYS A 343 18.97 -4.98 -10.76
CA LYS A 343 20.23 -5.38 -11.45
C LYS A 343 21.27 -4.25 -11.55
N GLY A 344 21.24 -3.30 -10.62
CA GLY A 344 22.25 -2.26 -10.47
C GLY A 344 23.21 -2.54 -9.32
N SER A 345 24.02 -1.52 -8.96
CA SER A 345 24.95 -1.54 -7.84
C SER A 345 24.89 -0.29 -6.98
N ALA A 346 23.89 0.54 -7.19
CA ALA A 346 23.75 1.78 -6.46
C ALA A 346 23.26 1.56 -5.03
N SER A 347 23.65 2.46 -4.13
CA SER A 347 23.14 2.49 -2.79
C SER A 347 21.73 3.13 -2.72
N THR A 348 21.03 2.90 -1.61
CA THR A 348 19.76 3.54 -1.28
C THR A 348 19.84 5.06 -1.41
N GLN A 349 20.91 5.66 -0.87
CA GLN A 349 21.16 7.10 -0.91
C GLN A 349 21.41 7.62 -2.33
N GLN A 350 22.19 6.90 -3.16
CA GLN A 350 22.46 7.33 -4.53
C GLN A 350 21.21 7.41 -5.38
N VAL A 351 20.27 6.49 -5.19
CA VAL A 351 18.99 6.50 -5.92
C VAL A 351 18.14 7.70 -5.48
N SER A 352 17.99 7.95 -4.19
CA SER A 352 17.21 9.11 -3.69
C SER A 352 17.84 10.44 -4.06
N GLU A 353 19.18 10.56 -4.05
CA GLU A 353 19.87 11.77 -4.53
C GLU A 353 19.61 12.04 -6.01
N ALA A 354 19.56 10.99 -6.83
CA ALA A 354 19.23 11.13 -8.25
C ALA A 354 17.79 11.63 -8.45
N ILE A 355 16.84 11.09 -7.67
CA ILE A 355 15.45 11.56 -7.70
C ILE A 355 15.34 13.02 -7.23
N CYS A 356 16.01 13.40 -6.14
CA CYS A 356 16.05 14.80 -5.68
C CYS A 356 16.59 15.74 -6.75
N LYS A 357 17.68 15.37 -7.41
CA LYS A 357 18.25 16.18 -8.50
C LYS A 357 17.28 16.34 -9.68
N ALA A 358 16.57 15.27 -10.05
CA ALA A 358 15.57 15.32 -11.11
C ALA A 358 14.36 16.21 -10.74
N ILE A 359 13.96 16.25 -9.48
CA ILE A 359 12.89 17.14 -8.99
C ILE A 359 13.31 18.60 -9.03
N LEU A 360 14.55 18.91 -8.64
CA LEU A 360 15.03 20.29 -8.51
C LEU A 360 15.54 20.91 -9.83
N ALA A 361 15.74 20.09 -10.86
CA ALA A 361 16.09 20.55 -12.19
C ALA A 361 14.88 21.21 -12.88
#